data_4fc2b04fee5128e055824f75e180ebe7
#
_entry.id   4fc2b04fee5128e055824f75e180ebe7
#
_cell.length_a   1.000
_cell.length_b   1.000
_cell.length_c   1.000
_cell.angle_alpha   90.00
_cell.angle_beta   90.00
_cell.angle_gamma   90.00
#
_symmetry.space_group_name_H-M   'P 1'
#
loop_
_entity.id
_entity.type
_entity.pdbx_description
1 polymer ?
#
loop_
_entity_poly.entity_id
_entity_poly.type
_entity_poly.pdbx_seq_one_letter_code
_entity_poly.pdbx_strand_id
1 'polypeptide(L)'
;NVDSPANFTPSVATFSTDNTAAGKTAGQTMIDQLAAKGITEGKIGIVSVNAATASTVARDDGFRSAFEGTKFELQESQYCDGDAARSKDAASAFIADGCVGVFGCNEGSTVGVGNAIKESGADVVGVGFDSSDNVLELINEGCLYATMVQNPDVMGYEGVKAAVAALQGGTADGAVTDTGVTVVTK
;
A
#
# COMPACT_ATOMS: atom_id res chain seq x y z
N ASN A 1 12.30 5.76 15.08
CA ASN A 1 12.04 5.42 13.68
C ASN A 1 10.57 5.65 13.34
N VAL A 2 10.33 6.07 12.14
CA VAL A 2 9.00 6.33 11.59
C VAL A 2 8.87 5.56 10.28
N ASP A 3 7.83 4.75 10.16
CA ASP A 3 7.43 3.93 9.00
C ASP A 3 8.40 2.81 8.58
N SER A 4 9.70 3.02 8.60
CA SER A 4 10.67 1.96 8.25
C SER A 4 11.66 1.73 9.39
N PRO A 5 11.93 0.49 9.80
CA PRO A 5 12.90 0.21 10.85
C PRO A 5 14.32 0.59 10.41
N ALA A 6 15.08 1.19 11.31
CA ALA A 6 16.50 1.42 11.07
C ALA A 6 17.30 0.12 11.24
N ASN A 7 18.30 -0.05 10.39
CA ASN A 7 19.18 -1.22 10.43
C ASN A 7 20.29 -1.12 11.53
N PHE A 8 20.11 -0.23 12.50
CA PHE A 8 21.05 -0.07 13.62
C PHE A 8 20.32 -0.01 14.95
N THR A 9 20.94 -0.50 15.95
CA THR A 9 20.49 -0.45 17.35
C THR A 9 21.50 0.34 18.19
N PRO A 10 21.04 0.97 19.27
CA PRO A 10 19.67 0.94 19.81
C PRO A 10 18.78 2.04 19.22
N SER A 11 17.54 1.72 18.86
CA SER A 11 16.48 2.72 18.72
C SER A 11 15.74 2.85 20.07
N VAL A 12 15.25 4.05 20.38
CA VAL A 12 14.43 4.27 21.58
C VAL A 12 13.12 3.53 21.47
N ALA A 13 12.44 3.72 20.36
CA ALA A 13 11.20 3.06 19.97
C ALA A 13 11.00 3.20 18.45
N THR A 14 10.11 2.41 17.87
CA THR A 14 9.68 2.52 16.49
C THR A 14 8.15 2.63 16.45
N PHE A 15 7.64 3.64 15.72
CA PHE A 15 6.23 3.83 15.47
C PHE A 15 6.02 3.76 13.96
N SER A 16 5.32 2.74 13.51
CA SER A 16 5.13 2.48 12.08
C SER A 16 3.82 1.75 11.84
N THR A 17 3.33 1.78 10.62
CA THR A 17 2.29 0.86 10.18
C THR A 17 2.82 -0.58 10.18
N ASP A 18 2.04 -1.56 10.65
CA ASP A 18 2.26 -2.96 10.30
C ASP A 18 2.00 -3.14 8.79
N ASN A 19 3.08 -2.96 8.01
CA ASN A 19 2.99 -2.93 6.56
C ASN A 19 2.56 -4.28 5.96
N THR A 20 2.88 -5.40 6.62
CA THR A 20 2.41 -6.73 6.19
C THR A 20 0.92 -6.88 6.43
N ALA A 21 0.42 -6.51 7.61
CA ALA A 21 -1.00 -6.55 7.90
C ALA A 21 -1.80 -5.57 7.01
N ALA A 22 -1.25 -4.38 6.75
CA ALA A 22 -1.87 -3.39 5.87
C ALA A 22 -1.93 -3.87 4.41
N GLY A 23 -0.87 -4.51 3.90
CA GLY A 23 -0.86 -5.15 2.59
C GLY A 23 -1.89 -6.27 2.48
N LYS A 24 -1.99 -7.11 3.51
CA LYS A 24 -3.02 -8.17 3.56
C LYS A 24 -4.44 -7.59 3.55
N THR A 25 -4.66 -6.49 4.28
CA THR A 25 -5.95 -5.77 4.27
C THR A 25 -6.27 -5.23 2.88
N ALA A 26 -5.29 -4.66 2.17
CA ALA A 26 -5.46 -4.21 0.79
C ALA A 26 -5.84 -5.37 -0.16
N GLY A 27 -5.18 -6.52 -0.01
CA GLY A 27 -5.49 -7.72 -0.79
C GLY A 27 -6.91 -8.22 -0.52
N GLN A 28 -7.31 -8.34 0.74
CA GLN A 28 -8.67 -8.74 1.09
C GLN A 28 -9.73 -7.75 0.56
N THR A 29 -9.45 -6.45 0.65
CA THR A 29 -10.32 -5.40 0.11
C THR A 29 -10.51 -5.55 -1.40
N MET A 30 -9.46 -5.90 -2.15
CA MET A 30 -9.54 -6.16 -3.59
C MET A 30 -10.35 -7.43 -3.88
N ILE A 31 -10.10 -8.52 -3.15
CA ILE A 31 -10.83 -9.80 -3.31
C ILE A 31 -12.33 -9.59 -3.08
N ASP A 32 -12.70 -8.89 -2.02
CA ASP A 32 -14.10 -8.63 -1.68
C ASP A 32 -14.79 -7.82 -2.78
N GLN A 33 -14.11 -6.81 -3.34
CA GLN A 33 -14.67 -6.03 -4.45
C GLN A 33 -14.77 -6.82 -5.76
N LEU A 34 -13.76 -7.64 -6.08
CA LEU A 34 -13.83 -8.54 -7.24
C LEU A 34 -14.98 -9.53 -7.10
N ALA A 35 -15.16 -10.11 -5.91
CA ALA A 35 -16.27 -11.01 -5.62
C ALA A 35 -17.63 -10.29 -5.75
N ALA A 36 -17.76 -9.04 -5.28
CA ALA A 36 -18.96 -8.24 -5.46
C ALA A 36 -19.30 -7.97 -6.94
N LYS A 37 -18.28 -7.95 -7.80
CA LYS A 37 -18.42 -7.86 -9.27
C LYS A 37 -18.66 -9.24 -9.93
N GLY A 38 -18.68 -10.34 -9.18
CA GLY A 38 -18.81 -11.68 -9.71
C GLY A 38 -17.52 -12.26 -10.34
N ILE A 39 -16.39 -11.61 -10.12
CA ILE A 39 -15.06 -12.02 -10.62
C ILE A 39 -14.39 -12.87 -9.55
N THR A 40 -14.14 -14.16 -9.85
CA THR A 40 -13.58 -15.14 -8.90
C THR A 40 -12.22 -15.68 -9.30
N GLU A 41 -11.71 -15.27 -10.47
CA GLU A 41 -10.40 -15.64 -11.02
C GLU A 41 -9.92 -14.58 -12.00
N GLY A 42 -8.63 -14.55 -12.29
CA GLY A 42 -8.01 -13.62 -13.23
C GLY A 42 -6.62 -13.17 -12.77
N LYS A 43 -5.98 -12.33 -13.57
CA LYS A 43 -4.66 -11.80 -13.27
C LYS A 43 -4.76 -10.56 -12.39
N ILE A 44 -3.83 -10.40 -11.46
CA ILE A 44 -3.69 -9.21 -10.60
C ILE A 44 -2.29 -8.61 -10.77
N GLY A 45 -2.22 -7.35 -11.17
CA GLY A 45 -0.97 -6.61 -11.29
C GLY A 45 -0.55 -5.96 -9.97
N ILE A 46 0.76 -5.82 -9.77
CA ILE A 46 1.34 -5.15 -8.59
C ILE A 46 2.38 -4.12 -9.06
N VAL A 47 2.21 -2.88 -8.63
CA VAL A 47 3.15 -1.77 -8.89
C VAL A 47 3.77 -1.35 -7.56
N SER A 48 5.11 -1.38 -7.48
CA SER A 48 5.86 -1.15 -6.26
C SER A 48 7.02 -0.17 -6.48
N VAL A 49 7.74 0.17 -5.41
CA VAL A 49 8.86 1.12 -5.44
C VAL A 49 10.12 0.43 -5.96
N ASN A 50 10.66 -0.48 -5.18
CA ASN A 50 11.84 -1.29 -5.49
C ASN A 50 11.93 -2.48 -4.52
N ALA A 51 12.84 -3.40 -4.79
CA ALA A 51 13.02 -4.62 -3.99
C ALA A 51 13.76 -4.40 -2.64
N ALA A 52 14.13 -3.17 -2.29
CA ALA A 52 14.91 -2.85 -1.09
C ALA A 52 14.16 -1.98 -0.08
N THR A 53 13.08 -1.33 -0.46
CA THR A 53 12.28 -0.50 0.45
C THR A 53 11.41 -1.39 1.35
N ALA A 54 11.81 -1.53 2.60
CA ALA A 54 11.23 -2.51 3.53
C ALA A 54 9.70 -2.38 3.68
N SER A 55 9.17 -1.16 3.74
CA SER A 55 7.72 -0.93 3.89
C SER A 55 6.93 -1.43 2.68
N THR A 56 7.38 -1.13 1.45
CA THR A 56 6.66 -1.55 0.24
C THR A 56 6.86 -3.03 -0.09
N VAL A 57 8.00 -3.62 0.28
CA VAL A 57 8.19 -5.08 0.22
C VAL A 57 7.22 -5.78 1.16
N ALA A 58 7.11 -5.32 2.42
CA ALA A 58 6.17 -5.91 3.38
C ALA A 58 4.69 -5.75 2.94
N ARG A 59 4.33 -4.63 2.29
CA ARG A 59 2.99 -4.44 1.72
C ARG A 59 2.71 -5.41 0.57
N ASP A 60 3.69 -5.62 -0.33
CA ASP A 60 3.59 -6.59 -1.43
C ASP A 60 3.43 -8.01 -0.88
N ASP A 61 4.29 -8.44 0.05
CA ASP A 61 4.22 -9.76 0.68
C ASP A 61 2.87 -9.97 1.38
N GLY A 62 2.42 -8.98 2.14
CA GLY A 62 1.12 -9.01 2.80
C GLY A 62 -0.04 -9.12 1.80
N PHE A 63 0.00 -8.32 0.74
CA PHE A 63 -1.00 -8.36 -0.33
C PHE A 63 -1.06 -9.74 -0.98
N ARG A 64 0.09 -10.31 -1.36
CA ARG A 64 0.17 -11.65 -1.94
C ARG A 64 -0.41 -12.72 -1.01
N SER A 65 -0.14 -12.61 0.30
CA SER A 65 -0.64 -13.57 1.28
C SER A 65 -2.16 -13.64 1.36
N ALA A 66 -2.88 -12.56 1.05
CA ALA A 66 -4.33 -12.56 1.01
C ALA A 66 -4.91 -13.41 -0.13
N PHE A 67 -4.15 -13.59 -1.21
CA PHE A 67 -4.59 -14.36 -2.38
C PHE A 67 -4.25 -15.85 -2.30
N GLU A 68 -3.57 -16.31 -1.23
CA GLU A 68 -3.28 -17.73 -1.04
C GLU A 68 -4.56 -18.56 -1.04
N GLY A 69 -4.57 -19.64 -1.85
CA GLY A 69 -5.73 -20.52 -1.99
C GLY A 69 -6.86 -19.97 -2.87
N THR A 70 -6.73 -18.77 -3.43
CA THR A 70 -7.65 -18.24 -4.44
C THR A 70 -7.28 -18.74 -5.84
N LYS A 71 -8.10 -18.40 -6.84
CA LYS A 71 -7.84 -18.70 -8.25
C LYS A 71 -7.23 -17.51 -9.01
N PHE A 72 -6.87 -16.44 -8.31
CA PHE A 72 -6.23 -15.29 -8.93
C PHE A 72 -4.73 -15.56 -9.15
N GLU A 73 -4.21 -15.08 -10.27
CA GLU A 73 -2.80 -15.17 -10.65
C GLU A 73 -2.11 -13.83 -10.42
N LEU A 74 -1.28 -13.76 -9.38
CA LEU A 74 -0.51 -12.54 -9.07
C LEU A 74 0.69 -12.43 -10.00
N GLN A 75 0.76 -11.31 -10.71
CA GLN A 75 1.86 -11.02 -11.63
C GLN A 75 3.12 -10.60 -10.86
N GLU A 76 4.28 -10.64 -11.52
CA GLU A 76 5.53 -10.13 -10.96
C GLU A 76 5.43 -8.61 -10.74
N SER A 77 5.92 -8.15 -9.57
CA SER A 77 5.86 -6.74 -9.20
C SER A 77 6.68 -5.87 -10.15
N GLN A 78 6.08 -4.81 -10.68
CA GLN A 78 6.77 -3.82 -11.48
C GLN A 78 7.30 -2.70 -10.59
N TYR A 79 8.62 -2.49 -10.63
CA TYR A 79 9.31 -1.52 -9.79
C TYR A 79 9.48 -0.18 -10.52
N CYS A 80 8.87 0.86 -9.98
CA CYS A 80 8.76 2.18 -10.61
C CYS A 80 9.38 3.32 -9.78
N ASP A 81 10.16 3.00 -8.73
CA ASP A 81 10.81 3.96 -7.82
C ASP A 81 9.85 4.99 -7.19
N GLY A 82 8.56 4.66 -7.08
CA GLY A 82 7.52 5.56 -6.58
C GLY A 82 7.12 6.68 -7.56
N ASP A 83 7.62 6.66 -8.79
CA ASP A 83 7.27 7.62 -9.83
C ASP A 83 5.88 7.33 -10.41
N ALA A 84 4.98 8.31 -10.36
CA ALA A 84 3.59 8.13 -10.79
C ALA A 84 3.45 7.91 -12.31
N ALA A 85 4.32 8.50 -13.14
CA ALA A 85 4.24 8.33 -14.59
C ALA A 85 4.69 6.92 -14.99
N ARG A 86 5.83 6.45 -14.47
CA ARG A 86 6.30 5.06 -14.69
C ARG A 86 5.31 4.04 -14.13
N SER A 87 4.71 4.33 -12.99
CA SER A 87 3.69 3.48 -12.37
C SER A 87 2.43 3.41 -13.23
N LYS A 88 2.04 4.52 -13.87
CA LYS A 88 0.93 4.53 -14.83
C LYS A 88 1.23 3.66 -16.04
N ASP A 89 2.43 3.75 -16.59
CA ASP A 89 2.84 2.93 -17.75
C ASP A 89 2.81 1.43 -17.40
N ALA A 90 3.34 1.05 -16.22
CA ALA A 90 3.31 -0.32 -15.73
C ALA A 90 1.86 -0.82 -15.50
N ALA A 91 1.01 -0.01 -14.87
CA ALA A 91 -0.39 -0.35 -14.65
C ALA A 91 -1.16 -0.47 -15.98
N SER A 92 -0.87 0.40 -16.97
CA SER A 92 -1.46 0.31 -18.30
C SER A 92 -1.10 -0.99 -19.01
N ALA A 93 0.15 -1.46 -18.83
CA ALA A 93 0.57 -2.75 -19.37
C ALA A 93 -0.19 -3.92 -18.71
N PHE A 94 -0.38 -3.90 -17.40
CA PHE A 94 -1.20 -4.90 -16.69
C PHE A 94 -2.65 -4.90 -17.17
N ILE A 95 -3.26 -3.73 -17.35
CA ILE A 95 -4.62 -3.60 -17.87
C ILE A 95 -4.71 -4.18 -19.30
N ALA A 96 -3.73 -3.86 -20.15
CA ALA A 96 -3.68 -4.39 -21.52
C ALA A 96 -3.47 -5.92 -21.56
N ASP A 97 -2.76 -6.49 -20.57
CA ASP A 97 -2.59 -7.96 -20.40
C ASP A 97 -3.81 -8.65 -19.76
N GLY A 98 -4.90 -7.91 -19.52
CA GLY A 98 -6.15 -8.44 -19.01
C GLY A 98 -6.21 -8.64 -17.50
N CYS A 99 -5.40 -7.92 -16.72
CA CYS A 99 -5.54 -7.93 -15.27
C CYS A 99 -6.91 -7.36 -14.85
N VAL A 100 -7.56 -8.03 -13.92
CA VAL A 100 -8.87 -7.62 -13.35
C VAL A 100 -8.72 -6.73 -12.12
N GLY A 101 -7.53 -6.67 -11.54
CA GLY A 101 -7.17 -5.81 -10.43
C GLY A 101 -5.72 -5.35 -10.54
N VAL A 102 -5.39 -4.15 -10.02
CA VAL A 102 -4.03 -3.64 -9.92
C VAL A 102 -3.84 -2.98 -8.56
N PHE A 103 -2.75 -3.33 -7.89
CA PHE A 103 -2.36 -2.81 -6.57
C PHE A 103 -1.17 -1.86 -6.67
N GLY A 104 -1.25 -0.71 -6.00
CA GLY A 104 -0.16 0.25 -5.83
C GLY A 104 0.39 0.24 -4.40
N CYS A 105 1.68 -0.08 -4.21
CA CYS A 105 2.28 -0.28 -2.89
C CYS A 105 2.58 1.01 -2.12
N ASN A 106 2.55 2.18 -2.76
CA ASN A 106 2.77 3.51 -2.16
C ASN A 106 1.98 4.57 -2.92
N GLU A 107 2.01 5.82 -2.45
CA GLU A 107 1.27 6.93 -3.06
C GLU A 107 1.52 7.08 -4.57
N GLY A 108 2.78 7.18 -5.00
CA GLY A 108 3.11 7.36 -6.42
C GLY A 108 2.62 6.19 -7.28
N SER A 109 2.76 4.95 -6.79
CA SER A 109 2.23 3.77 -7.47
C SER A 109 0.70 3.79 -7.52
N THR A 110 0.04 4.23 -6.44
CA THR A 110 -1.43 4.33 -6.35
C THR A 110 -1.98 5.37 -7.33
N VAL A 111 -1.35 6.56 -7.41
CA VAL A 111 -1.70 7.60 -8.39
C VAL A 111 -1.52 7.08 -9.81
N GLY A 112 -0.43 6.35 -10.08
CA GLY A 112 -0.19 5.73 -11.38
C GLY A 112 -1.27 4.73 -11.75
N VAL A 113 -1.62 3.82 -10.84
CA VAL A 113 -2.70 2.83 -11.03
C VAL A 113 -4.03 3.51 -11.33
N GLY A 114 -4.43 4.48 -10.52
CA GLY A 114 -5.69 5.19 -10.71
C GLY A 114 -5.76 5.93 -12.05
N ASN A 115 -4.66 6.60 -12.46
CA ASN A 115 -4.59 7.28 -13.75
C ASN A 115 -4.64 6.30 -14.94
N ALA A 116 -4.00 5.13 -14.84
CA ALA A 116 -4.07 4.10 -15.88
C ALA A 116 -5.51 3.58 -16.05
N ILE A 117 -6.23 3.33 -14.95
CA ILE A 117 -7.63 2.92 -14.98
C ILE A 117 -8.50 4.03 -15.59
N LYS A 118 -8.29 5.29 -15.19
CA LYS A 118 -9.00 6.46 -15.73
C LYS A 118 -8.81 6.59 -17.24
N GLU A 119 -7.58 6.51 -17.72
CA GLU A 119 -7.26 6.67 -19.14
C GLU A 119 -7.76 5.49 -20.00
N SER A 120 -7.68 4.26 -19.49
CA SER A 120 -8.14 3.09 -20.23
C SER A 120 -9.67 2.97 -20.27
N GLY A 121 -10.38 3.53 -19.29
CA GLY A 121 -11.81 3.32 -19.08
C GLY A 121 -12.17 1.86 -18.78
N ALA A 122 -11.20 1.01 -18.45
CA ALA A 122 -11.41 -0.41 -18.18
C ALA A 122 -12.03 -0.62 -16.79
N ASP A 123 -12.88 -1.65 -16.69
CA ASP A 123 -13.50 -2.05 -15.43
C ASP A 123 -12.54 -2.91 -14.58
N VAL A 124 -11.47 -2.29 -14.07
CA VAL A 124 -10.42 -2.90 -13.27
C VAL A 124 -10.49 -2.39 -11.83
N VAL A 125 -10.28 -3.25 -10.84
CA VAL A 125 -10.28 -2.86 -9.44
C VAL A 125 -8.90 -2.32 -9.05
N GLY A 126 -8.79 -1.00 -8.79
CA GLY A 126 -7.61 -0.35 -8.27
C GLY A 126 -7.65 -0.25 -6.75
N VAL A 127 -6.59 -0.70 -6.06
CA VAL A 127 -6.40 -0.53 -4.61
C VAL A 127 -5.00 0.01 -4.37
N GLY A 128 -4.84 0.89 -3.39
CA GLY A 128 -3.54 1.47 -3.13
C GLY A 128 -3.28 1.90 -1.70
N PHE A 129 -2.30 2.79 -1.54
CA PHE A 129 -1.86 3.37 -0.28
C PHE A 129 -1.87 4.90 -0.32
N ASP A 130 -1.99 5.47 0.89
CA ASP A 130 -1.92 6.89 1.21
C ASP A 130 -3.15 7.70 0.77
N SER A 131 -3.20 8.99 1.08
CA SER A 131 -4.41 9.82 0.95
C SER A 131 -4.12 11.24 0.46
N SER A 132 -3.16 11.40 -0.47
CA SER A 132 -3.00 12.70 -1.12
C SER A 132 -4.28 13.11 -1.86
N ASP A 133 -4.39 14.41 -2.13
CA ASP A 133 -5.54 14.95 -2.88
C ASP A 133 -5.75 14.20 -4.21
N ASN A 134 -4.66 13.84 -4.90
CA ASN A 134 -4.73 13.07 -6.14
C ASN A 134 -5.33 11.67 -5.94
N VAL A 135 -4.95 10.96 -4.87
CA VAL A 135 -5.50 9.63 -4.56
C VAL A 135 -6.98 9.73 -4.22
N LEU A 136 -7.36 10.71 -3.39
CA LEU A 136 -8.75 10.91 -2.99
C LEU A 136 -9.64 11.34 -4.17
N GLU A 137 -9.12 12.14 -5.11
CA GLU A 137 -9.81 12.49 -6.34
C GLU A 137 -10.09 11.24 -7.19
N LEU A 138 -9.09 10.37 -7.38
CA LEU A 138 -9.24 9.13 -8.13
C LEU A 138 -10.25 8.15 -7.48
N ILE A 139 -10.36 8.13 -6.15
CA ILE A 139 -11.42 7.39 -5.45
C ILE A 139 -12.79 8.03 -5.72
N ASN A 140 -12.91 9.35 -5.59
CA ASN A 140 -14.17 10.06 -5.84
C ASN A 140 -14.66 9.90 -7.29
N GLU A 141 -13.76 9.83 -8.25
CA GLU A 141 -14.07 9.56 -9.66
C GLU A 141 -14.41 8.07 -9.91
N GLY A 142 -14.08 7.18 -8.99
CA GLY A 142 -14.29 5.72 -9.11
C GLY A 142 -13.21 5.00 -9.91
N CYS A 143 -12.07 5.64 -10.14
CA CYS A 143 -10.89 5.05 -10.79
C CYS A 143 -10.07 4.19 -9.84
N LEU A 144 -10.14 4.48 -8.53
CA LEU A 144 -9.68 3.61 -7.45
C LEU A 144 -10.87 3.17 -6.61
N TYR A 145 -10.87 1.92 -6.19
CA TYR A 145 -11.88 1.41 -5.27
C TYR A 145 -11.57 1.77 -3.82
N ALA A 146 -10.32 1.60 -3.40
CA ALA A 146 -9.90 1.83 -2.03
C ALA A 146 -8.43 2.26 -1.92
N THR A 147 -8.12 2.90 -0.80
CA THR A 147 -6.75 3.16 -0.37
C THR A 147 -6.56 2.87 1.10
N MET A 148 -5.36 2.42 1.48
CA MET A 148 -4.93 2.19 2.86
C MET A 148 -4.28 3.47 3.39
N VAL A 149 -4.94 4.18 4.28
CA VAL A 149 -4.45 5.45 4.85
C VAL A 149 -3.73 5.17 6.15
N GLN A 150 -2.46 5.52 6.21
CA GLN A 150 -1.60 5.41 7.39
C GLN A 150 -1.86 6.57 8.36
N ASN A 151 -1.29 6.51 9.58
CA ASN A 151 -1.41 7.53 10.61
C ASN A 151 -0.05 8.24 10.88
N PRO A 152 0.49 9.03 9.93
CA PRO A 152 1.81 9.67 10.06
C PRO A 152 1.85 10.72 11.18
N ASP A 153 0.74 11.34 11.53
CA ASP A 153 0.58 12.25 12.66
C ASP A 153 0.83 11.54 14.00
N VAL A 154 0.28 10.33 14.18
CA VAL A 154 0.51 9.48 15.35
C VAL A 154 1.98 9.04 15.40
N MET A 155 2.57 8.62 14.26
CA MET A 155 3.98 8.24 14.17
C MET A 155 4.88 9.40 14.62
N GLY A 156 4.64 10.60 14.10
CA GLY A 156 5.42 11.80 14.43
C GLY A 156 5.26 12.20 15.89
N TYR A 157 4.04 12.26 16.40
CA TYR A 157 3.75 12.64 17.78
C TYR A 157 4.38 11.68 18.80
N GLU A 158 4.12 10.38 18.67
CA GLU A 158 4.65 9.37 19.60
C GLU A 158 6.17 9.23 19.47
N GLY A 159 6.73 9.40 18.27
CA GLY A 159 8.18 9.41 18.06
C GLY A 159 8.88 10.54 18.82
N VAL A 160 8.37 11.78 18.73
CA VAL A 160 8.91 12.92 19.51
C VAL A 160 8.73 12.71 21.00
N LYS A 161 7.55 12.27 21.44
CA LYS A 161 7.24 11.99 22.84
C LYS A 161 8.21 10.94 23.44
N ALA A 162 8.48 9.85 22.73
CA ALA A 162 9.42 8.81 23.15
C ALA A 162 10.86 9.37 23.23
N ALA A 163 11.28 10.19 22.26
CA ALA A 163 12.60 10.81 22.29
C ALA A 163 12.78 11.76 23.49
N VAL A 164 11.76 12.58 23.80
CA VAL A 164 11.77 13.46 24.98
C VAL A 164 11.84 12.64 26.27
N ALA A 165 11.04 11.58 26.39
CA ALA A 165 11.06 10.71 27.57
C ALA A 165 12.44 10.07 27.78
N ALA A 166 13.09 9.60 26.74
CA ALA A 166 14.44 9.04 26.80
C ALA A 166 15.49 10.06 27.27
N LEU A 167 15.42 11.31 26.79
CA LEU A 167 16.29 12.40 27.24
C LEU A 167 16.09 12.76 28.72
N GLN A 168 14.92 12.49 29.27
CA GLN A 168 14.59 12.69 30.70
C GLN A 168 14.91 11.47 31.57
N GLY A 169 15.62 10.47 31.04
CA GLY A 169 16.04 9.28 31.77
C GLY A 169 15.01 8.12 31.72
N GLY A 170 14.04 8.18 30.83
CA GLY A 170 13.13 7.06 30.54
C GLY A 170 13.85 5.88 29.86
N THR A 171 13.23 4.71 29.91
CA THR A 171 13.76 3.50 29.26
C THR A 171 13.61 3.55 27.76
N ALA A 172 14.65 3.11 27.04
CA ALA A 172 14.64 2.85 25.62
C ALA A 172 14.63 1.32 25.44
N ASP A 173 13.48 0.74 25.15
CA ASP A 173 13.30 -0.71 25.02
C ASP A 173 13.30 -1.21 23.57
N GLY A 174 13.37 -0.26 22.62
CA GLY A 174 13.34 -0.58 21.19
C GLY A 174 11.97 -1.07 20.68
N ALA A 175 10.92 -0.93 21.49
CA ALA A 175 9.60 -1.44 21.15
C ALA A 175 9.12 -0.93 19.77
N VAL A 176 8.48 -1.82 19.02
CA VAL A 176 7.79 -1.49 17.77
C VAL A 176 6.31 -1.40 18.04
N THR A 177 5.72 -0.23 17.75
CA THR A 177 4.29 0.03 17.93
C THR A 177 3.65 0.22 16.57
N ASP A 178 2.64 -0.61 16.26
CA ASP A 178 1.79 -0.40 15.09
C ASP A 178 0.89 0.83 15.32
N THR A 179 0.92 1.74 14.36
CA THR A 179 0.07 2.95 14.37
C THR A 179 -1.25 2.75 13.61
N GLY A 180 -1.44 1.57 13.03
CA GLY A 180 -2.65 1.20 12.33
C GLY A 180 -2.77 1.78 10.93
N VAL A 181 -3.82 1.34 10.23
CA VAL A 181 -4.20 1.79 8.91
C VAL A 181 -5.73 1.84 8.80
N THR A 182 -6.25 2.80 8.03
CA THR A 182 -7.67 2.94 7.75
C THR A 182 -7.96 2.68 6.27
N VAL A 183 -8.94 1.84 5.97
CA VAL A 183 -9.43 1.64 4.59
C VAL A 183 -10.37 2.78 4.24
N VAL A 184 -10.04 3.52 3.18
CA VAL A 184 -10.89 4.60 2.64
C VAL A 184 -11.41 4.16 1.26
N THR A 185 -12.72 4.24 1.11
CA THR A 185 -13.46 3.99 -0.14
C THR A 185 -14.33 5.21 -0.45
N LYS A 186 -15.00 5.18 -1.60
CA LYS A 186 -16.00 6.20 -1.97
C LYS A 186 -17.18 6.21 -1.03
#